data_555d2cf80cc4fe2e2704567267946dd4
#
_entry.id   555d2cf80cc4fe2e2704567267946dd4
#
_cell.length_a   1.000
_cell.length_b   1.000
_cell.length_c   1.000
_cell.angle_alpha   90.00
_cell.angle_beta   90.00
_cell.angle_gamma   90.00
#
_symmetry.space_group_name_H-M   'P 1'
#
loop_
_entity.id
_entity.type
_entity.pdbx_description
1 polymer ?
#
loop_
_entity_poly.entity_id
_entity_poly.type
_entity_poly.pdbx_seq_one_letter_code
_entity_poly.pdbx_strand_id
1 'polypeptide(L)'
;MTPPSTLPSLQQVILKGELSGWREVTSEVPQGSVLGPILFNLFITDLGTKSGSVLIKFADDTKLGGIANLEKDQDIIQEDLDDLVNWSNSNRMKFNSEKCKVMHLGINNKNFSYKLGTHQLEVTEEEKNLGVLVDHRMTMSRQCDMAVKRANVVLGCIRRGISSRDKEVLVPLYKALVRPHLEYCVQFWSPMFKKDEFKLEQVQRRATRMI
;
A
#
# COMPACT_ATOMS: atom_id res chain seq x y z
N MET A 1 -22.21 -34.33 -1.31
CA MET A 1 -21.12 -34.30 -2.29
C MET A 1 -19.86 -33.89 -1.56
N THR A 2 -18.94 -34.82 -1.35
CA THR A 2 -17.62 -34.52 -0.79
C THR A 2 -16.83 -33.71 -1.80
N PRO A 3 -16.14 -32.62 -1.40
CA PRO A 3 -15.29 -31.90 -2.33
C PRO A 3 -14.13 -32.81 -2.78
N PRO A 4 -13.65 -32.66 -4.03
CA PRO A 4 -12.57 -33.46 -4.54
C PRO A 4 -11.33 -33.28 -3.66
N SER A 5 -10.66 -34.40 -3.35
CA SER A 5 -9.40 -34.46 -2.64
C SER A 5 -8.37 -33.57 -3.34
N THR A 6 -8.11 -32.40 -2.79
CA THR A 6 -6.99 -31.58 -3.24
C THR A 6 -5.70 -32.30 -2.89
N LEU A 7 -4.98 -32.75 -3.92
CA LEU A 7 -3.61 -33.23 -3.74
C LEU A 7 -2.79 -32.16 -3.03
N PRO A 8 -2.05 -32.50 -1.98
CA PRO A 8 -1.19 -31.52 -1.30
C PRO A 8 -0.19 -30.95 -2.30
N SER A 9 -0.19 -29.63 -2.45
CA SER A 9 0.83 -28.97 -3.25
C SER A 9 2.14 -28.98 -2.48
N LEU A 10 3.19 -29.54 -3.08
CA LEU A 10 4.53 -29.60 -2.50
C LEU A 10 5.36 -28.45 -3.07
N GLN A 11 6.12 -27.78 -2.22
CA GLN A 11 7.03 -26.71 -2.61
C GLN A 11 8.46 -27.03 -2.22
N GLN A 12 9.41 -26.66 -3.10
CA GLN A 12 10.85 -26.81 -2.92
C GLN A 12 11.53 -25.50 -3.35
N VAL A 13 12.52 -25.07 -2.59
CA VAL A 13 13.33 -23.89 -2.90
C VAL A 13 14.64 -24.33 -3.55
N ILE A 14 15.02 -23.65 -4.63
CA ILE A 14 16.31 -23.84 -5.31
C ILE A 14 17.14 -22.58 -5.09
N LEU A 15 18.31 -22.74 -4.48
CA LEU A 15 19.27 -21.65 -4.28
C LEU A 15 20.66 -22.06 -4.77
N LYS A 16 21.18 -21.40 -5.78
CA LYS A 16 22.51 -21.67 -6.38
C LYS A 16 22.73 -23.13 -6.79
N GLY A 17 21.66 -23.82 -7.19
CA GLY A 17 21.71 -25.23 -7.60
C GLY A 17 21.48 -26.23 -6.46
N GLU A 18 21.45 -25.78 -5.21
CA GLU A 18 21.10 -26.60 -4.07
C GLU A 18 19.58 -26.65 -3.87
N LEU A 19 19.06 -27.83 -3.58
CA LEU A 19 17.63 -28.10 -3.42
C LEU A 19 17.29 -28.25 -1.93
N SER A 20 16.27 -27.54 -1.46
CA SER A 20 15.71 -27.81 -0.13
C SER A 20 14.91 -29.11 -0.13
N GLY A 21 14.57 -29.64 1.06
CA GLY A 21 13.56 -30.69 1.16
C GLY A 21 12.19 -30.22 0.70
N TRP A 22 11.37 -31.17 0.20
CA TRP A 22 9.97 -30.88 -0.14
C TRP A 22 9.17 -30.58 1.13
N ARG A 23 8.36 -29.50 1.08
CA ARG A 23 7.41 -29.15 2.14
C ARG A 23 6.01 -29.04 1.58
N GLU A 24 5.04 -29.49 2.34
CA GLU A 24 3.63 -29.37 2.01
C GLU A 24 3.17 -27.90 2.18
N VAL A 25 2.47 -27.40 1.17
CA VAL A 25 1.81 -26.08 1.21
C VAL A 25 0.40 -26.30 1.75
N THR A 26 0.20 -25.94 3.02
CA THR A 26 -1.08 -26.13 3.73
C THR A 26 -2.03 -24.95 3.60
N SER A 27 -1.52 -23.81 3.16
CA SER A 27 -2.28 -22.57 2.92
C SER A 27 -1.59 -21.73 1.85
N GLU A 28 -2.31 -20.83 1.21
CA GLU A 28 -1.87 -19.88 0.17
C GLU A 28 -1.74 -20.48 -1.24
N VAL A 29 -1.56 -19.59 -2.21
CA VAL A 29 -1.33 -19.95 -3.61
C VAL A 29 0.17 -20.04 -3.85
N PRO A 30 0.68 -21.02 -4.63
CA PRO A 30 2.10 -21.14 -4.94
C PRO A 30 2.66 -19.83 -5.52
N GLN A 31 3.65 -19.24 -4.85
CA GLN A 31 4.30 -18.00 -5.31
C GLN A 31 5.03 -18.23 -6.63
N GLY A 32 4.94 -17.25 -7.54
CA GLY A 32 5.56 -17.32 -8.87
C GLY A 32 4.71 -18.01 -9.94
N SER A 33 3.52 -18.49 -9.62
CA SER A 33 2.60 -19.01 -10.62
C SER A 33 1.91 -17.85 -11.37
N VAL A 34 1.73 -17.98 -12.67
CA VAL A 34 1.01 -16.98 -13.50
C VAL A 34 -0.47 -16.91 -13.11
N LEU A 35 -1.06 -18.02 -12.70
CA LEU A 35 -2.47 -18.12 -12.29
C LEU A 35 -2.72 -17.66 -10.86
N GLY A 36 -1.70 -17.62 -9.99
CA GLY A 36 -1.84 -17.29 -8.59
C GLY A 36 -2.61 -15.99 -8.32
N PRO A 37 -2.21 -14.86 -8.91
CA PRO A 37 -2.92 -13.58 -8.72
C PRO A 37 -4.37 -13.62 -9.21
N ILE A 38 -4.65 -14.34 -10.29
CA ILE A 38 -6.02 -14.47 -10.84
C ILE A 38 -6.89 -15.29 -9.89
N LEU A 39 -6.39 -16.44 -9.43
CA LEU A 39 -7.09 -17.30 -8.49
C LEU A 39 -7.33 -16.61 -7.15
N PHE A 40 -6.35 -15.85 -6.66
CA PHE A 40 -6.50 -15.06 -5.45
C PHE A 40 -7.59 -13.99 -5.60
N ASN A 41 -7.57 -13.22 -6.69
CA ASN A 41 -8.60 -12.22 -6.95
C ASN A 41 -10.00 -12.85 -7.07
N LEU A 42 -10.11 -14.02 -7.70
CA LEU A 42 -11.35 -14.75 -7.77
C LEU A 42 -11.80 -15.22 -6.38
N PHE A 43 -10.88 -15.71 -5.56
CA PHE A 43 -11.15 -16.17 -4.20
C PHE A 43 -11.68 -15.06 -3.28
N ILE A 44 -11.11 -13.85 -3.37
CA ILE A 44 -11.55 -12.72 -2.54
C ILE A 44 -12.74 -11.94 -3.13
N THR A 45 -13.32 -12.40 -4.25
CA THR A 45 -14.40 -11.66 -4.93
C THR A 45 -15.62 -11.50 -4.04
N ASP A 46 -15.98 -12.52 -3.27
CA ASP A 46 -17.12 -12.55 -2.36
C ASP A 46 -16.88 -11.85 -1.01
N LEU A 47 -15.63 -11.45 -0.73
CA LEU A 47 -15.35 -10.60 0.42
C LEU A 47 -16.05 -9.25 0.20
N GLY A 48 -17.01 -8.91 1.03
CA GLY A 48 -17.84 -7.72 0.90
C GLY A 48 -18.33 -7.19 2.24
N THR A 49 -18.98 -6.05 2.18
CA THR A 49 -19.68 -5.43 3.31
C THR A 49 -21.18 -5.54 3.09
N LYS A 50 -21.93 -5.73 4.16
CA LYS A 50 -23.41 -5.80 4.12
C LYS A 50 -24.07 -4.51 4.55
N SER A 51 -23.37 -3.73 5.38
CA SER A 51 -23.95 -2.59 6.09
C SER A 51 -23.75 -1.24 5.42
N GLY A 52 -23.01 -1.18 4.29
CA GLY A 52 -22.94 0.00 3.44
C GLY A 52 -21.63 0.78 3.48
N SER A 53 -20.60 0.29 4.16
CA SER A 53 -19.25 0.83 4.02
C SER A 53 -18.64 0.52 2.66
N VAL A 54 -17.69 1.33 2.22
CA VAL A 54 -16.95 1.13 0.97
C VAL A 54 -15.78 0.20 1.22
N LEU A 55 -15.74 -0.94 0.53
CA LEU A 55 -14.63 -1.89 0.59
C LEU A 55 -13.82 -1.80 -0.71
N ILE A 56 -12.54 -1.45 -0.57
CA ILE A 56 -11.58 -1.40 -1.68
C ILE A 56 -10.57 -2.53 -1.49
N LYS A 57 -10.39 -3.35 -2.51
CA LYS A 57 -9.47 -4.49 -2.54
C LYS A 57 -8.40 -4.26 -3.58
N PHE A 58 -7.14 -4.49 -3.23
CA PHE A 58 -6.01 -4.49 -4.14
C PHE A 58 -5.03 -5.59 -3.75
N ALA A 59 -5.05 -6.69 -4.50
CA ALA A 59 -4.38 -7.93 -4.11
C ALA A 59 -4.79 -8.35 -2.68
N ASP A 60 -3.83 -8.53 -1.78
CA ASP A 60 -4.02 -8.84 -0.36
C ASP A 60 -4.38 -7.63 0.52
N ASP A 61 -4.17 -6.41 0.01
CA ASP A 61 -4.53 -5.19 0.73
C ASP A 61 -6.04 -4.92 0.64
N THR A 62 -6.68 -4.80 1.79
CA THR A 62 -8.10 -4.47 1.90
C THR A 62 -8.29 -3.20 2.72
N LYS A 63 -9.18 -2.32 2.26
CA LYS A 63 -9.51 -1.06 2.93
C LYS A 63 -11.00 -0.94 3.08
N LEU A 64 -11.43 -0.71 4.31
CA LEU A 64 -12.79 -0.39 4.67
C LEU A 64 -12.89 1.12 4.95
N GLY A 65 -13.81 1.80 4.30
CA GLY A 65 -14.07 3.22 4.49
C GLY A 65 -15.54 3.48 4.75
N GLY A 66 -15.84 4.27 5.76
CA GLY A 66 -17.20 4.63 6.10
C GLY A 66 -17.29 6.06 6.66
N ILE A 67 -18.50 6.61 6.67
CA ILE A 67 -18.81 7.86 7.35
C ILE A 67 -18.82 7.59 8.85
N ALA A 68 -18.25 8.49 9.65
CA ALA A 68 -18.13 8.32 11.11
C ALA A 68 -18.54 9.60 11.86
N ASN A 69 -19.72 10.13 11.56
CA ASN A 69 -20.25 11.36 12.14
C ASN A 69 -21.08 11.09 13.42
N LEU A 70 -21.80 9.98 13.46
CA LEU A 70 -22.74 9.59 14.51
C LEU A 70 -22.32 8.23 15.10
N GLU A 71 -22.80 7.92 16.29
CA GLU A 71 -22.61 6.60 16.92
C GLU A 71 -23.14 5.46 16.04
N LYS A 72 -24.27 5.68 15.37
CA LYS A 72 -24.81 4.69 14.40
C LYS A 72 -23.85 4.39 13.24
N ASP A 73 -23.09 5.39 12.82
CA ASP A 73 -22.10 5.19 11.76
C ASP A 73 -20.93 4.33 12.25
N GLN A 74 -20.58 4.48 13.53
CA GLN A 74 -19.59 3.60 14.19
C GLN A 74 -20.05 2.16 14.19
N ASP A 75 -21.32 1.91 14.59
CA ASP A 75 -21.90 0.57 14.64
C ASP A 75 -21.87 -0.08 13.25
N ILE A 76 -22.22 0.65 12.19
CA ILE A 76 -22.18 0.18 10.80
C ILE A 76 -20.75 -0.27 10.41
N ILE A 77 -19.74 0.55 10.70
CA ILE A 77 -18.36 0.22 10.39
C ILE A 77 -17.88 -1.00 11.21
N GLN A 78 -18.30 -1.09 12.48
CA GLN A 78 -17.96 -2.23 13.34
C GLN A 78 -18.64 -3.53 12.86
N GLU A 79 -19.91 -3.47 12.45
CA GLU A 79 -20.61 -4.62 11.86
C GLU A 79 -19.90 -5.11 10.58
N ASP A 80 -19.48 -4.20 9.71
CA ASP A 80 -18.73 -4.57 8.50
C ASP A 80 -17.35 -5.18 8.84
N LEU A 81 -16.67 -4.71 9.89
CA LEU A 81 -15.42 -5.33 10.38
C LEU A 81 -15.67 -6.74 10.92
N ASP A 82 -16.76 -6.95 11.63
CA ASP A 82 -17.16 -8.25 12.16
C ASP A 82 -17.54 -9.22 11.02
N ASP A 83 -18.19 -8.74 9.97
CA ASP A 83 -18.47 -9.51 8.76
C ASP A 83 -17.17 -9.94 8.05
N LEU A 84 -16.15 -9.07 7.98
CA LEU A 84 -14.84 -9.43 7.44
C LEU A 84 -14.19 -10.54 8.27
N VAL A 85 -14.27 -10.48 9.60
CA VAL A 85 -13.76 -11.53 10.50
C VAL A 85 -14.50 -12.85 10.28
N ASN A 86 -15.81 -12.81 10.15
CA ASN A 86 -16.65 -14.00 9.89
C ASN A 86 -16.30 -14.64 8.55
N TRP A 87 -16.11 -13.83 7.50
CA TRP A 87 -15.65 -14.30 6.20
C TRP A 87 -14.26 -14.94 6.29
N SER A 88 -13.33 -14.31 6.99
CA SER A 88 -11.96 -14.79 7.24
C SER A 88 -11.98 -16.18 7.88
N ASN A 89 -12.80 -16.36 8.92
CA ASN A 89 -12.94 -17.63 9.63
C ASN A 89 -13.55 -18.72 8.72
N SER A 90 -14.58 -18.40 7.96
CA SER A 90 -15.27 -19.32 7.05
C SER A 90 -14.37 -19.78 5.92
N ASN A 91 -13.51 -18.89 5.41
CA ASN A 91 -12.60 -19.15 4.29
C ASN A 91 -11.20 -19.59 4.74
N ARG A 92 -10.95 -19.75 6.05
CA ARG A 92 -9.65 -20.15 6.63
C ARG A 92 -8.50 -19.23 6.22
N MET A 93 -8.79 -17.96 5.99
CA MET A 93 -7.82 -16.93 5.60
C MET A 93 -7.78 -15.86 6.67
N LYS A 94 -6.69 -15.79 7.43
CA LYS A 94 -6.56 -14.89 8.58
C LYS A 94 -6.05 -13.51 8.15
N PHE A 95 -6.72 -12.46 8.62
CA PHE A 95 -6.16 -11.11 8.55
C PHE A 95 -4.99 -10.96 9.53
N ASN A 96 -3.96 -10.22 9.12
CA ASN A 96 -2.90 -9.81 10.03
C ASN A 96 -3.36 -8.59 10.85
N SER A 97 -4.02 -8.84 11.96
CA SER A 97 -4.61 -7.81 12.82
C SER A 97 -3.59 -6.82 13.37
N GLU A 98 -2.33 -7.22 13.57
CA GLU A 98 -1.24 -6.35 14.05
C GLU A 98 -0.84 -5.29 13.02
N LYS A 99 -1.06 -5.57 11.72
CA LYS A 99 -0.83 -4.60 10.64
C LYS A 99 -2.04 -3.73 10.33
N CYS A 100 -3.22 -4.12 10.82
CA CYS A 100 -4.45 -3.37 10.58
C CYS A 100 -4.51 -2.13 11.46
N LYS A 101 -4.84 -0.99 10.84
CA LYS A 101 -4.88 0.31 11.51
C LYS A 101 -6.11 1.09 11.11
N VAL A 102 -6.48 2.03 11.95
CA VAL A 102 -7.55 3.00 11.69
C VAL A 102 -6.94 4.37 11.45
N MET A 103 -7.40 5.05 10.41
CA MET A 103 -7.08 6.44 10.16
C MET A 103 -8.37 7.27 10.12
N HIS A 104 -8.48 8.23 11.02
CA HIS A 104 -9.62 9.13 11.11
C HIS A 104 -9.41 10.32 10.18
N LEU A 105 -10.18 10.36 9.08
CA LEU A 105 -10.09 11.44 8.10
C LEU A 105 -11.01 12.61 8.47
N GLY A 106 -10.52 13.83 8.23
CA GLY A 106 -11.29 15.06 8.43
C GLY A 106 -11.09 15.72 9.79
N ILE A 107 -11.53 16.99 9.88
CA ILE A 107 -11.26 17.86 11.05
C ILE A 107 -12.22 17.55 12.23
N ASN A 108 -13.46 17.13 11.92
CA ASN A 108 -14.52 16.93 12.92
C ASN A 108 -14.80 15.44 13.20
N ASN A 109 -13.83 14.56 12.91
CA ASN A 109 -14.00 13.13 13.18
C ASN A 109 -14.05 12.87 14.68
N LYS A 110 -15.01 12.06 15.13
CA LYS A 110 -15.19 11.74 16.56
C LYS A 110 -14.16 10.75 17.11
N ASN A 111 -13.28 10.23 16.25
CA ASN A 111 -12.21 9.30 16.63
C ASN A 111 -12.71 8.05 17.36
N PHE A 112 -13.78 7.44 16.86
CA PHE A 112 -14.30 6.20 17.41
C PHE A 112 -13.26 5.08 17.36
N SER A 113 -13.29 4.21 18.35
CA SER A 113 -12.43 3.04 18.41
C SER A 113 -13.07 1.84 17.71
N TYR A 114 -12.27 1.05 17.03
CA TYR A 114 -12.71 -0.13 16.28
C TYR A 114 -11.91 -1.37 16.64
N LYS A 115 -12.51 -2.54 16.46
CA LYS A 115 -11.89 -3.84 16.71
C LYS A 115 -11.97 -4.72 15.47
N LEU A 116 -10.95 -5.53 15.26
CA LEU A 116 -10.98 -6.63 14.29
C LEU A 116 -10.92 -7.95 15.05
N GLY A 117 -12.07 -8.58 15.24
CA GLY A 117 -12.24 -9.70 16.17
C GLY A 117 -11.94 -9.26 17.62
N THR A 118 -10.94 -9.87 18.23
CA THR A 118 -10.50 -9.54 19.60
C THR A 118 -9.47 -8.44 19.68
N HIS A 119 -8.87 -8.04 18.52
CA HIS A 119 -7.78 -7.09 18.46
C HIS A 119 -8.32 -5.66 18.33
N GLN A 120 -7.92 -4.76 19.25
CA GLN A 120 -8.19 -3.32 19.15
C GLN A 120 -7.29 -2.72 18.07
N LEU A 121 -7.88 -2.06 17.08
CA LEU A 121 -7.11 -1.43 16.00
C LEU A 121 -6.39 -0.18 16.49
N GLU A 122 -5.12 -0.07 16.10
CA GLU A 122 -4.29 1.10 16.42
C GLU A 122 -4.68 2.28 15.52
N VAL A 123 -4.77 3.47 16.13
CA VAL A 123 -5.03 4.71 15.39
C VAL A 123 -3.72 5.25 14.83
N THR A 124 -3.73 5.62 13.56
CA THR A 124 -2.59 6.25 12.90
C THR A 124 -2.96 7.60 12.29
N GLU A 125 -2.03 8.55 12.33
CA GLU A 125 -2.21 9.85 11.67
C GLU A 125 -1.76 9.84 10.20
N GLU A 126 -0.93 8.86 9.83
CA GLU A 126 -0.45 8.69 8.46
C GLU A 126 -0.28 7.21 8.13
N GLU A 127 -0.56 6.84 6.90
CA GLU A 127 -0.39 5.47 6.42
C GLU A 127 0.08 5.46 4.97
N LYS A 128 0.91 4.47 4.63
CA LYS A 128 1.42 4.30 3.27
C LYS A 128 0.48 3.42 2.46
N ASN A 129 -0.11 3.98 1.43
CA ASN A 129 -1.02 3.29 0.52
C ASN A 129 -0.43 3.19 -0.88
N LEU A 130 -0.22 1.97 -1.39
CA LEU A 130 0.31 1.72 -2.75
C LEU A 130 1.53 2.61 -3.08
N GLY A 131 2.41 2.80 -2.10
CA GLY A 131 3.62 3.60 -2.27
C GLY A 131 3.48 5.09 -1.95
N VAL A 132 2.25 5.61 -1.77
CA VAL A 132 1.95 7.01 -1.42
C VAL A 132 1.65 7.12 0.08
N LEU A 133 2.25 8.11 0.74
CA LEU A 133 1.98 8.42 2.13
C LEU A 133 0.77 9.36 2.22
N VAL A 134 -0.27 8.90 2.89
CA VAL A 134 -1.53 9.65 3.10
C VAL A 134 -1.60 10.08 4.55
N ASP A 135 -1.89 11.36 4.81
CA ASP A 135 -2.12 11.88 6.15
C ASP A 135 -3.61 12.08 6.45
N HIS A 136 -3.99 12.06 7.73
CA HIS A 136 -5.38 12.18 8.18
C HIS A 136 -6.09 13.48 7.75
N ARG A 137 -5.33 14.52 7.40
CA ARG A 137 -5.85 15.79 6.87
C ARG A 137 -5.87 15.85 5.36
N MET A 138 -5.39 14.82 4.69
CA MET A 138 -5.28 14.77 3.22
C MET A 138 -4.46 15.91 2.63
N THR A 139 -3.48 16.45 3.38
CA THR A 139 -2.65 17.58 2.93
C THR A 139 -1.57 17.17 1.96
N MET A 140 -1.17 15.92 1.99
CA MET A 140 -0.10 15.31 1.17
C MET A 140 1.28 15.96 1.35
N SER A 141 1.46 16.87 2.31
CA SER A 141 2.75 17.55 2.55
C SER A 141 3.86 16.56 2.92
N ARG A 142 3.54 15.52 3.70
CA ARG A 142 4.48 14.44 4.08
C ARG A 142 4.91 13.61 2.87
N GLN A 143 3.98 13.34 1.95
CA GLN A 143 4.31 12.68 0.69
C GLN A 143 5.24 13.53 -0.17
N CYS A 144 4.99 14.83 -0.28
CA CYS A 144 5.87 15.77 -0.99
C CYS A 144 7.29 15.75 -0.40
N ASP A 145 7.41 15.84 0.94
CA ASP A 145 8.70 15.77 1.63
C ASP A 145 9.45 14.46 1.35
N MET A 146 8.72 13.33 1.36
CA MET A 146 9.31 12.02 1.08
C MET A 146 9.76 11.90 -0.38
N ALA A 147 8.97 12.37 -1.34
CA ALA A 147 9.31 12.41 -2.77
C ALA A 147 10.57 13.24 -3.00
N VAL A 148 10.61 14.46 -2.45
CA VAL A 148 11.79 15.36 -2.51
C VAL A 148 13.03 14.73 -1.89
N LYS A 149 12.90 14.08 -0.73
CA LYS A 149 14.02 13.41 -0.06
C LYS A 149 14.60 12.30 -0.93
N ARG A 150 13.76 11.42 -1.48
CA ARG A 150 14.19 10.32 -2.36
C ARG A 150 14.84 10.84 -3.63
N ALA A 151 14.21 11.79 -4.30
CA ALA A 151 14.74 12.41 -5.51
C ALA A 151 16.11 13.07 -5.27
N ASN A 152 16.29 13.79 -4.16
CA ASN A 152 17.58 14.40 -3.81
C ASN A 152 18.67 13.38 -3.49
N VAL A 153 18.34 12.23 -2.87
CA VAL A 153 19.31 11.15 -2.62
C VAL A 153 19.84 10.62 -3.96
N VAL A 154 18.94 10.31 -4.89
CA VAL A 154 19.32 9.80 -6.22
C VAL A 154 20.11 10.85 -7.00
N LEU A 155 19.68 12.12 -6.98
CA LEU A 155 20.41 13.22 -7.61
C LEU A 155 21.84 13.38 -7.05
N GLY A 156 21.97 13.21 -5.74
CA GLY A 156 23.27 13.20 -5.05
C GLY A 156 24.15 12.02 -5.49
N CYS A 157 23.59 10.84 -5.73
CA CYS A 157 24.31 9.68 -6.27
C CYS A 157 24.81 9.96 -7.70
N ILE A 158 23.95 10.51 -8.58
CA ILE A 158 24.33 10.90 -9.94
C ILE A 158 25.49 11.90 -9.90
N ARG A 159 25.37 12.94 -9.07
CA ARG A 159 26.42 13.97 -8.95
C ARG A 159 27.78 13.41 -8.53
N ARG A 160 27.81 12.41 -7.65
CA ARG A 160 29.05 11.79 -7.15
C ARG A 160 29.61 10.73 -8.10
N GLY A 161 28.72 9.95 -8.72
CA GLY A 161 29.13 8.81 -9.55
C GLY A 161 29.44 9.13 -11.00
N ILE A 162 28.97 10.29 -11.50
CA ILE A 162 29.13 10.68 -12.90
C ILE A 162 30.00 11.94 -12.99
N SER A 163 31.16 11.82 -13.64
CA SER A 163 32.10 12.92 -13.86
C SER A 163 31.67 13.85 -15.01
N SER A 164 31.04 13.29 -16.05
CA SER A 164 30.53 14.09 -17.19
C SER A 164 29.42 15.04 -16.74
N ARG A 165 29.45 16.24 -17.28
CA ARG A 165 28.41 17.26 -17.12
C ARG A 165 27.61 17.49 -18.39
N ASP A 166 27.78 16.63 -19.38
CA ASP A 166 27.11 16.74 -20.66
C ASP A 166 25.61 16.54 -20.51
N LYS A 167 24.86 17.41 -21.14
CA LYS A 167 23.40 17.36 -21.19
C LYS A 167 22.88 16.00 -21.69
N GLU A 168 23.57 15.42 -22.68
CA GLU A 168 23.22 14.13 -23.30
C GLU A 168 23.36 12.96 -22.33
N VAL A 169 24.16 13.09 -21.27
CA VAL A 169 24.33 12.10 -20.21
C VAL A 169 23.40 12.39 -19.03
N LEU A 170 23.38 13.63 -18.53
CA LEU A 170 22.66 13.98 -17.31
C LEU A 170 21.14 14.00 -17.47
N VAL A 171 20.61 14.44 -18.61
CA VAL A 171 19.16 14.52 -18.83
C VAL A 171 18.50 13.14 -18.88
N PRO A 172 19.03 12.12 -19.59
CA PRO A 172 18.50 10.76 -19.53
C PRO A 172 18.53 10.16 -18.10
N LEU A 173 19.63 10.35 -17.35
CA LEU A 173 19.75 9.89 -15.99
C LEU A 173 18.73 10.55 -15.06
N TYR A 174 18.53 11.85 -15.19
CA TYR A 174 17.49 12.57 -14.43
C TYR A 174 16.10 12.01 -14.75
N LYS A 175 15.78 11.85 -16.06
CA LYS A 175 14.47 11.34 -16.49
C LYS A 175 14.20 9.91 -16.02
N ALA A 176 15.22 9.06 -16.04
CA ALA A 176 15.07 7.65 -15.69
C ALA A 176 15.09 7.40 -14.18
N LEU A 177 15.88 8.14 -13.41
CA LEU A 177 16.15 7.82 -12.03
C LEU A 177 15.56 8.82 -11.02
N VAL A 178 15.51 10.11 -11.33
CA VAL A 178 15.06 11.15 -10.38
C VAL A 178 13.59 11.48 -10.58
N ARG A 179 13.20 11.75 -11.81
CA ARG A 179 11.85 12.19 -12.19
C ARG A 179 10.74 11.22 -11.74
N PRO A 180 10.91 9.88 -11.81
CA PRO A 180 9.88 8.96 -11.34
C PRO A 180 9.53 9.12 -9.85
N HIS A 181 10.48 9.52 -9.01
CA HIS A 181 10.21 9.79 -7.59
C HIS A 181 9.33 11.02 -7.37
N LEU A 182 9.36 11.99 -8.29
CA LEU A 182 8.59 13.23 -8.23
C LEU A 182 7.21 13.11 -8.87
N GLU A 183 7.02 12.12 -9.75
CA GLU A 183 5.80 12.00 -10.56
C GLU A 183 4.97 10.76 -10.27
N TYR A 184 5.50 9.78 -9.52
CA TYR A 184 4.76 8.56 -9.21
C TYR A 184 3.44 8.88 -8.51
N CYS A 185 2.30 8.53 -9.13
CA CYS A 185 0.94 8.78 -8.65
C CYS A 185 0.64 10.25 -8.32
N VAL A 186 1.30 11.20 -8.97
CA VAL A 186 1.15 12.65 -8.70
C VAL A 186 -0.30 13.13 -8.83
N GLN A 187 -1.13 12.49 -9.65
CA GLN A 187 -2.55 12.79 -9.79
C GLN A 187 -3.31 12.67 -8.46
N PHE A 188 -2.86 11.78 -7.58
CA PHE A 188 -3.48 11.58 -6.28
C PHE A 188 -2.95 12.54 -5.21
N TRP A 189 -1.64 12.84 -5.21
CA TRP A 189 -0.99 13.61 -4.16
C TRP A 189 -0.44 14.97 -4.62
N SER A 190 -0.90 15.51 -5.73
CA SER A 190 -0.48 16.82 -6.21
C SER A 190 -0.46 17.85 -5.06
N PRO A 191 0.63 18.64 -4.91
CA PRO A 191 0.79 19.51 -3.75
C PRO A 191 -0.33 20.54 -3.67
N MET A 192 -0.96 20.66 -2.50
CA MET A 192 -2.00 21.66 -2.23
C MET A 192 -1.40 23.01 -1.85
N PHE A 193 -0.19 23.02 -1.31
CA PHE A 193 0.45 24.24 -0.79
C PHE A 193 1.62 24.65 -1.66
N LYS A 194 1.75 25.93 -1.94
CA LYS A 194 2.88 26.54 -2.68
C LYS A 194 4.26 26.18 -2.08
N LYS A 195 4.34 26.03 -0.75
CA LYS A 195 5.57 25.59 -0.07
C LYS A 195 6.05 24.21 -0.52
N ASP A 196 5.12 23.29 -0.77
CA ASP A 196 5.44 21.92 -1.16
C ASP A 196 5.74 21.85 -2.67
N GLU A 197 5.02 22.58 -3.49
CA GLU A 197 5.33 22.82 -4.90
C GLU A 197 6.76 23.38 -5.06
N PHE A 198 7.11 24.39 -4.28
CA PHE A 198 8.45 24.96 -4.29
C PHE A 198 9.56 23.96 -3.94
N LYS A 199 9.32 23.05 -2.99
CA LYS A 199 10.29 21.97 -2.65
C LYS A 199 10.52 21.03 -3.83
N LEU A 200 9.46 20.63 -4.55
CA LEU A 200 9.54 19.79 -5.74
C LEU A 200 10.32 20.49 -6.86
N GLU A 201 10.00 21.76 -7.12
CA GLU A 201 10.73 22.56 -8.10
C GLU A 201 12.22 22.73 -7.76
N GLN A 202 12.56 22.86 -6.48
CA GLN A 202 13.97 22.96 -6.07
C GLN A 202 14.80 21.75 -6.50
N VAL A 203 14.22 20.54 -6.54
CA VAL A 203 14.92 19.35 -7.04
C VAL A 203 15.24 19.51 -8.53
N GLN A 204 14.29 19.98 -9.32
CA GLN A 204 14.49 20.24 -10.76
C GLN A 204 15.54 21.33 -10.97
N ARG A 205 15.46 22.43 -10.23
CA ARG A 205 16.45 23.52 -10.30
C ARG A 205 17.87 23.06 -9.94
N ARG A 206 18.00 22.12 -8.96
CA ARG A 206 19.30 21.52 -8.64
C ARG A 206 19.81 20.64 -9.77
N ALA A 207 18.95 19.86 -10.41
CA ALA A 207 19.32 19.04 -11.56
C ALA A 207 19.80 19.89 -12.73
N THR A 208 19.09 20.96 -13.08
CA THR A 208 19.48 21.87 -14.17
C THR A 208 20.79 22.62 -13.90
N ARG A 209 21.16 22.84 -12.62
CA ARG A 209 22.46 23.46 -12.28
C ARG A 209 23.64 22.49 -12.38
N MET A 210 23.39 21.21 -12.61
CA MET A 210 24.45 20.21 -12.82
C MET A 210 24.91 20.11 -14.26
N ILE A 211 24.08 20.57 -15.19
CA ILE A 211 24.31 20.68 -16.63
C ILE A 211 24.98 22.02 -16.93
#